data_2bf0f3b7c52c356b386b3041263fcf1e
#
_entry.id   2bf0f3b7c52c356b386b3041263fcf1e
#
_cell.length_a   1.000
_cell.length_b   1.000
_cell.length_c   1.000
_cell.angle_alpha   90.00
_cell.angle_beta   90.00
_cell.angle_gamma   90.00
#
_symmetry.space_group_name_H-M   'P 1'
#
loop_
_entity.id
_entity.type
_entity.pdbx_description
1 polymer ?
#
loop_
_entity_poly.entity_id
_entity_poly.type
_entity_poly.pdbx_seq_one_letter_code
_entity_poly.pdbx_strand_id
1 'polypeptide(L)'
;MMEKSLNFSSAKFNPVTQPEFSLVGIQQALDALQQLYLSNFHALEDFTPNGGYAKLLILPWSRHSVVDAIRQLPHLLERIQQYGPQILVNGQQPESFQQLQQFFKKDEPRSANGKKKIADAEVVALYQHPILSAFKNLLDQVQQASTHLDGLDTYLQYHIAQEVKKRLPQMLQSKGETTFSQQMRTLSEALQGEQGNQFAAFVHARYPLILVDEFQDTNLDQDTMLAQIWQHPTRLQNDCMIMVGDRKQSIYGFRGGDMLTF
;
A
#
# COMPACT_ATOMS: atom_id res chain seq x y z
N MET A 1 7.33 -11.76 11.91
CA MET A 1 7.25 -10.83 10.75
C MET A 1 8.29 -11.14 9.68
N MET A 2 9.51 -11.56 10.00
CA MET A 2 10.55 -11.96 9.01
C MET A 2 10.25 -13.26 8.27
N GLU A 3 9.63 -14.27 8.90
CA GLU A 3 9.30 -15.53 8.22
C GLU A 3 8.25 -15.41 7.10
N LYS A 4 7.32 -14.45 7.20
CA LYS A 4 6.33 -14.21 6.12
C LYS A 4 6.97 -13.68 4.83
N SER A 5 8.11 -13.00 4.91
CA SER A 5 8.79 -12.42 3.75
C SER A 5 9.71 -13.42 3.01
N LEU A 6 10.04 -14.55 3.62
CA LEU A 6 10.98 -15.53 3.06
C LEU A 6 10.34 -16.55 2.09
N ASN A 7 9.01 -16.68 2.10
CA ASN A 7 8.28 -17.53 1.16
C ASN A 7 8.07 -16.89 -0.24
N PHE A 8 8.78 -15.82 -0.56
CA PHE A 8 8.71 -15.15 -1.86
C PHE A 8 9.41 -15.88 -3.01
N SER A 9 9.93 -17.08 -2.83
CA SER A 9 10.70 -17.76 -3.88
C SER A 9 9.90 -18.05 -5.15
N SER A 10 8.58 -18.27 -5.04
CA SER A 10 7.68 -18.54 -6.18
C SER A 10 6.80 -17.35 -6.58
N ALA A 11 6.71 -16.30 -5.77
CA ALA A 11 5.85 -15.16 -6.07
C ALA A 11 6.35 -14.42 -7.32
N LYS A 12 5.52 -14.36 -8.35
CA LYS A 12 5.73 -13.49 -9.51
C LYS A 12 5.20 -12.10 -9.14
N PHE A 13 6.09 -11.16 -8.96
CA PHE A 13 5.72 -9.76 -8.76
C PHE A 13 5.55 -9.09 -10.12
N ASN A 14 4.43 -8.40 -10.32
CA ASN A 14 4.31 -7.52 -11.46
C ASN A 14 5.31 -6.37 -11.31
N PRO A 15 6.02 -5.99 -12.38
CA PRO A 15 6.94 -4.86 -12.32
C PRO A 15 6.20 -3.58 -11.93
N VAL A 16 6.73 -2.87 -10.96
CA VAL A 16 6.20 -1.58 -10.50
C VAL A 16 7.11 -0.49 -11.05
N THR A 17 6.53 0.44 -11.79
CA THR A 17 7.26 1.60 -12.30
C THR A 17 7.60 2.56 -11.16
N GLN A 18 8.78 3.18 -11.24
CA GLN A 18 9.19 4.19 -10.27
C GLN A 18 8.25 5.40 -10.36
N PRO A 19 7.55 5.79 -9.28
CA PRO A 19 6.74 7.00 -9.29
C PRO A 19 7.63 8.24 -9.27
N GLU A 20 7.27 9.24 -10.06
CA GLU A 20 7.93 10.55 -10.05
C GLU A 20 7.35 11.40 -8.92
N PHE A 21 7.96 11.32 -7.74
CA PHE A 21 7.59 12.19 -6.62
C PHE A 21 8.29 13.55 -6.73
N SER A 22 7.50 14.63 -6.72
CA SER A 22 8.02 16.00 -6.77
C SER A 22 7.16 16.94 -5.92
N LEU A 23 7.80 17.82 -5.17
CA LEU A 23 7.17 18.91 -4.44
C LEU A 23 7.12 20.22 -5.24
N VAL A 24 7.65 20.24 -6.45
CA VAL A 24 7.76 21.46 -7.28
C VAL A 24 6.38 22.04 -7.58
N GLY A 25 5.41 21.21 -7.95
CA GLY A 25 4.03 21.66 -8.21
C GLY A 25 3.37 22.28 -6.99
N ILE A 26 3.60 21.70 -5.80
CA ILE A 26 3.11 22.25 -4.53
C ILE A 26 3.76 23.61 -4.26
N GLN A 27 5.08 23.73 -4.42
CA GLN A 27 5.79 24.99 -4.20
C GLN A 27 5.28 26.08 -5.14
N GLN A 28 5.13 25.80 -6.42
CA GLN A 28 4.58 26.74 -7.41
C GLN A 28 3.16 27.18 -7.07
N ALA A 29 2.31 26.27 -6.61
CA ALA A 29 0.95 26.60 -6.20
C ALA A 29 0.92 27.47 -4.92
N LEU A 30 1.84 27.21 -3.98
CA LEU A 30 2.02 28.04 -2.78
C LEU A 30 2.52 29.44 -3.12
N ASP A 31 3.50 29.55 -3.99
CA ASP A 31 4.05 30.86 -4.43
C ASP A 31 2.96 31.69 -5.13
N ALA A 32 2.15 31.07 -5.99
CA ALA A 32 1.02 31.69 -6.64
C ALA A 32 -0.04 32.19 -5.62
N LEU A 33 -0.36 31.35 -4.63
CA LEU A 33 -1.29 31.68 -3.57
C LEU A 33 -0.77 32.84 -2.70
N GLN A 34 0.52 32.82 -2.37
CA GLN A 34 1.15 33.89 -1.59
C GLN A 34 1.20 35.20 -2.38
N GLN A 35 1.52 35.17 -3.66
CA GLN A 35 1.50 36.37 -4.51
C GLN A 35 0.08 36.94 -4.62
N LEU A 36 -0.93 36.10 -4.77
CA LEU A 36 -2.32 36.54 -4.78
C LEU A 36 -2.72 37.19 -3.46
N TYR A 37 -2.31 36.59 -2.34
CA TYR A 37 -2.56 37.14 -1.01
C TYR A 37 -1.92 38.52 -0.83
N LEU A 38 -0.68 38.69 -1.29
CA LEU A 38 0.06 39.97 -1.19
C LEU A 38 -0.44 41.04 -2.15
N SER A 39 -0.82 40.67 -3.38
CA SER A 39 -1.22 41.60 -4.44
C SER A 39 -2.69 41.99 -4.41
N ASN A 40 -3.56 41.11 -3.86
CA ASN A 40 -5.01 41.29 -3.85
C ASN A 40 -5.60 41.19 -2.43
N PHE A 41 -5.05 41.98 -1.50
CA PHE A 41 -5.57 42.02 -0.14
C PHE A 41 -7.08 42.36 -0.10
N HIS A 42 -7.56 43.16 -1.03
CA HIS A 42 -8.98 43.50 -1.21
C HIS A 42 -9.85 42.25 -1.55
N ALA A 43 -9.29 41.26 -2.23
CA ALA A 43 -10.05 40.02 -2.50
C ALA A 43 -10.38 39.24 -1.22
N LEU A 44 -9.70 39.50 -0.10
CA LEU A 44 -10.02 38.94 1.20
C LEU A 44 -11.19 39.68 1.90
N GLU A 45 -11.51 40.90 1.47
CA GLU A 45 -12.64 41.66 2.01
C GLU A 45 -13.96 40.94 1.75
N ASP A 46 -14.07 40.20 0.64
CA ASP A 46 -15.23 39.37 0.35
C ASP A 46 -15.49 38.30 1.44
N PHE A 47 -14.45 37.93 2.16
CA PHE A 47 -14.47 36.95 3.25
C PHE A 47 -14.42 37.60 4.64
N THR A 48 -14.57 38.90 4.76
CA THR A 48 -14.69 39.61 6.05
C THR A 48 -16.10 39.47 6.62
N PRO A 49 -16.34 39.77 7.89
CA PRO A 49 -17.68 39.71 8.49
C PRO A 49 -18.74 40.50 7.72
N ASN A 50 -18.33 41.54 6.98
CA ASN A 50 -19.19 42.40 6.18
C ASN A 50 -19.13 42.10 4.68
N GLY A 51 -18.29 41.15 4.25
CA GLY A 51 -18.13 40.77 2.86
C GLY A 51 -19.24 39.88 2.31
N GLY A 52 -19.31 39.81 0.98
CA GLY A 52 -20.39 39.12 0.27
C GLY A 52 -20.55 37.65 0.63
N TYR A 53 -19.45 36.97 0.96
CA TYR A 53 -19.45 35.53 1.26
C TYR A 53 -19.46 35.21 2.76
N ALA A 54 -19.38 36.21 3.65
CA ALA A 54 -19.24 36.00 5.10
C ALA A 54 -20.35 35.15 5.76
N LYS A 55 -21.54 35.16 5.20
CA LYS A 55 -22.72 34.46 5.73
C LYS A 55 -23.12 33.23 4.90
N LEU A 56 -22.43 32.92 3.84
CA LEU A 56 -22.86 31.94 2.86
C LEU A 56 -22.37 30.53 3.14
N LEU A 57 -21.18 30.36 3.73
CA LEU A 57 -20.49 29.08 3.74
C LEU A 57 -20.15 28.58 5.14
N ILE A 58 -20.63 27.41 5.49
CA ILE A 58 -20.25 26.65 6.68
C ILE A 58 -19.74 25.28 6.29
N LEU A 59 -18.65 24.84 6.92
CA LEU A 59 -18.20 23.46 6.85
C LEU A 59 -19.11 22.56 7.70
N PRO A 60 -19.62 21.44 7.16
CA PRO A 60 -20.71 20.67 7.75
C PRO A 60 -20.42 20.01 9.10
N TRP A 61 -19.12 19.79 9.41
CA TRP A 61 -18.73 19.06 10.64
C TRP A 61 -18.16 19.93 11.75
N SER A 62 -17.71 21.13 11.46
CA SER A 62 -16.86 21.90 12.37
C SER A 62 -17.46 23.18 12.88
N ARG A 63 -18.66 23.56 12.53
CA ARG A 63 -19.23 24.90 12.83
C ARG A 63 -18.36 26.10 12.39
N HIS A 64 -17.19 25.83 11.79
CA HIS A 64 -16.29 26.85 11.23
C HIS A 64 -16.69 27.12 9.79
N SER A 65 -16.71 28.37 9.41
CA SER A 65 -16.96 28.76 8.03
C SER A 65 -15.71 28.58 7.18
N VAL A 66 -15.89 28.36 5.89
CA VAL A 66 -14.80 28.47 4.90
C VAL A 66 -14.13 29.83 4.99
N VAL A 67 -14.88 30.87 5.31
CA VAL A 67 -14.41 32.23 5.59
C VAL A 67 -13.37 32.25 6.70
N ASP A 68 -13.60 31.53 7.81
CA ASP A 68 -12.64 31.49 8.91
C ASP A 68 -11.38 30.74 8.53
N ALA A 69 -11.50 29.68 7.74
CA ALA A 69 -10.34 28.95 7.21
C ALA A 69 -9.49 29.83 6.24
N ILE A 70 -10.13 30.65 5.41
CA ILE A 70 -9.43 31.59 4.53
C ILE A 70 -8.76 32.71 5.34
N ARG A 71 -9.37 33.19 6.41
CA ARG A 71 -8.75 34.17 7.32
C ARG A 71 -7.48 33.63 7.99
N GLN A 72 -7.37 32.34 8.19
CA GLN A 72 -6.19 31.69 8.73
C GLN A 72 -5.10 31.44 7.67
N LEU A 73 -5.33 31.82 6.42
CA LEU A 73 -4.38 31.61 5.33
C LEU A 73 -2.97 32.16 5.62
N PRO A 74 -2.79 33.37 6.21
CA PRO A 74 -1.47 33.85 6.58
C PRO A 74 -0.73 32.89 7.51
N HIS A 75 -1.42 32.41 8.54
CA HIS A 75 -0.84 31.48 9.51
C HIS A 75 -0.51 30.11 8.86
N LEU A 76 -1.33 29.67 7.90
CA LEU A 76 -1.02 28.50 7.08
C LEU A 76 0.27 28.69 6.30
N LEU A 77 0.42 29.81 5.62
CA LEU A 77 1.61 30.14 4.83
C LEU A 77 2.87 30.25 5.70
N GLU A 78 2.78 30.89 6.88
CA GLU A 78 3.88 30.95 7.85
C GLU A 78 4.33 29.54 8.30
N ARG A 79 3.39 28.66 8.62
CA ARG A 79 3.71 27.28 9.00
C ARG A 79 4.37 26.52 7.86
N ILE A 80 3.89 26.69 6.63
CA ILE A 80 4.51 26.04 5.47
C ILE A 80 5.92 26.61 5.22
N GLN A 81 6.12 27.91 5.42
CA GLN A 81 7.43 28.51 5.31
C GLN A 81 8.41 27.99 6.37
N GLN A 82 7.93 27.75 7.59
CA GLN A 82 8.74 27.22 8.70
C GLN A 82 9.11 25.75 8.52
N TYR A 83 8.16 24.92 8.13
CA TYR A 83 8.32 23.46 8.11
C TYR A 83 8.48 22.86 6.71
N GLY A 84 8.34 23.67 5.66
CA GLY A 84 8.36 23.25 4.27
C GLY A 84 7.03 22.68 3.76
N PRO A 85 6.87 22.56 2.42
CA PRO A 85 5.63 22.10 1.78
C PRO A 85 5.31 20.63 2.06
N GLN A 86 6.27 19.83 2.53
CA GLN A 86 6.09 18.44 2.86
C GLN A 86 5.06 18.19 3.97
N ILE A 87 4.78 19.17 4.85
CA ILE A 87 3.75 19.05 5.88
C ILE A 87 2.34 18.87 5.31
N LEU A 88 2.12 19.30 4.06
CA LEU A 88 0.84 19.13 3.39
C LEU A 88 0.61 17.71 2.88
N VAL A 89 1.67 16.93 2.75
CA VAL A 89 1.62 15.56 2.16
C VAL A 89 1.74 14.47 3.22
N ASN A 90 2.48 14.71 4.30
CA ASN A 90 2.84 13.69 5.29
C ASN A 90 1.84 13.50 6.45
N GLY A 91 0.61 14.00 6.33
CA GLY A 91 -0.43 13.84 7.34
C GLY A 91 -0.36 14.85 8.50
N GLN A 92 0.62 15.75 8.53
CA GLN A 92 0.75 16.83 9.53
C GLN A 92 0.08 18.14 9.09
N GLN A 93 -0.95 18.02 8.26
CA GLN A 93 -1.63 19.16 7.65
C GLN A 93 -2.24 20.08 8.71
N PRO A 94 -2.06 21.42 8.59
CA PRO A 94 -2.73 22.40 9.44
C PRO A 94 -4.24 22.28 9.37
N GLU A 95 -4.92 22.56 10.48
CA GLU A 95 -6.38 22.43 10.57
C GLU A 95 -7.11 23.28 9.52
N SER A 96 -6.67 24.51 9.28
CA SER A 96 -7.23 25.37 8.24
C SER A 96 -7.14 24.79 6.84
N PHE A 97 -6.04 24.06 6.54
CA PHE A 97 -5.88 23.35 5.28
C PHE A 97 -6.86 22.19 5.16
N GLN A 98 -7.01 21.40 6.22
CA GLN A 98 -7.97 20.28 6.27
C GLN A 98 -9.42 20.76 6.11
N GLN A 99 -9.77 21.89 6.72
CA GLN A 99 -11.09 22.50 6.60
C GLN A 99 -11.41 22.90 5.15
N LEU A 100 -10.47 23.56 4.48
CA LEU A 100 -10.62 23.93 3.07
C LEU A 100 -10.63 22.69 2.16
N GLN A 101 -9.81 21.69 2.45
CA GLN A 101 -9.84 20.43 1.73
C GLN A 101 -11.21 19.75 1.83
N GLN A 102 -11.83 19.74 3.01
CA GLN A 102 -13.17 19.18 3.21
C GLN A 102 -14.25 19.95 2.44
N PHE A 103 -14.12 21.28 2.33
CA PHE A 103 -15.02 22.09 1.53
C PHE A 103 -15.00 21.66 0.05
N PHE A 104 -13.82 21.49 -0.52
CA PHE A 104 -13.67 21.08 -1.91
C PHE A 104 -14.01 19.61 -2.20
N LYS A 105 -13.99 18.75 -1.18
CA LYS A 105 -14.43 17.34 -1.31
C LYS A 105 -15.94 17.16 -1.40
N LYS A 106 -16.73 18.21 -1.12
CA LYS A 106 -18.19 18.10 -1.13
C LYS A 106 -18.76 18.54 -2.45
N ASP A 107 -19.62 17.70 -2.98
CA ASP A 107 -20.36 17.95 -4.21
C ASP A 107 -21.45 19.02 -4.03
N GLU A 108 -21.81 19.36 -2.78
CA GLU A 108 -22.90 20.27 -2.49
C GLU A 108 -22.57 21.21 -1.31
N PRO A 109 -21.96 22.37 -1.56
CA PRO A 109 -21.73 23.38 -0.53
C PRO A 109 -23.06 23.90 0.04
N ARG A 110 -23.08 24.18 1.35
CA ARG A 110 -24.27 24.65 2.05
C ARG A 110 -24.08 26.07 2.59
N SER A 111 -25.20 26.78 2.74
CA SER A 111 -25.23 28.10 3.34
C SER A 111 -24.70 28.11 4.78
N ALA A 112 -24.32 29.28 5.29
CA ALA A 112 -23.76 29.47 6.63
C ALA A 112 -24.60 28.91 7.77
N ASN A 113 -25.91 28.81 7.62
CA ASN A 113 -26.79 28.16 8.58
C ASN A 113 -26.98 26.65 8.35
N GLY A 114 -26.30 26.06 7.38
CA GLY A 114 -26.32 24.63 7.08
C GLY A 114 -27.63 24.08 6.52
N LYS A 115 -28.66 24.91 6.37
CA LYS A 115 -30.02 24.46 6.04
C LYS A 115 -30.37 24.54 4.57
N LYS A 116 -29.66 25.36 3.78
CA LYS A 116 -29.97 25.61 2.37
C LYS A 116 -28.76 25.33 1.50
N LYS A 117 -28.98 24.57 0.42
CA LYS A 117 -27.95 24.42 -0.63
C LYS A 117 -27.68 25.77 -1.28
N ILE A 118 -26.43 26.01 -1.64
CA ILE A 118 -26.06 27.19 -2.43
C ILE A 118 -26.48 26.93 -3.87
N ALA A 119 -27.08 27.92 -4.53
CA ALA A 119 -27.47 27.79 -5.93
C ALA A 119 -26.25 27.53 -6.83
N ASP A 120 -26.42 26.72 -7.88
CA ASP A 120 -25.32 26.31 -8.76
C ASP A 120 -24.53 27.51 -9.35
N ALA A 121 -25.22 28.60 -9.69
CA ALA A 121 -24.58 29.80 -10.18
C ALA A 121 -23.68 30.49 -9.13
N GLU A 122 -24.11 30.53 -7.88
CA GLU A 122 -23.32 31.07 -6.77
C GLU A 122 -22.13 30.16 -6.43
N VAL A 123 -22.29 28.83 -6.56
CA VAL A 123 -21.21 27.86 -6.40
C VAL A 123 -20.15 28.05 -7.49
N VAL A 124 -20.55 28.19 -8.73
CA VAL A 124 -19.63 28.43 -9.86
C VAL A 124 -18.87 29.75 -9.65
N ALA A 125 -19.56 30.82 -9.28
CA ALA A 125 -18.93 32.11 -9.01
C ALA A 125 -17.92 32.01 -7.85
N LEU A 126 -18.24 31.24 -6.80
CA LEU A 126 -17.36 31.03 -5.67
C LEU A 126 -16.10 30.27 -6.03
N TYR A 127 -16.22 29.18 -6.80
CA TYR A 127 -15.04 28.42 -7.29
C TYR A 127 -14.17 29.22 -8.26
N GLN A 128 -14.74 30.22 -8.93
CA GLN A 128 -13.99 31.16 -9.78
C GLN A 128 -13.33 32.28 -8.99
N HIS A 129 -13.62 32.42 -7.68
CA HIS A 129 -12.95 33.41 -6.85
C HIS A 129 -11.43 33.14 -6.85
N PRO A 130 -10.56 34.15 -7.11
CA PRO A 130 -9.13 33.92 -7.32
C PRO A 130 -8.45 33.14 -6.19
N ILE A 131 -8.76 33.46 -4.92
CA ILE A 131 -8.18 32.79 -3.75
C ILE A 131 -8.63 31.32 -3.68
N LEU A 132 -9.91 31.04 -3.90
CA LEU A 132 -10.41 29.65 -3.85
C LEU A 132 -9.92 28.84 -5.03
N SER A 133 -9.81 29.43 -6.21
CA SER A 133 -9.24 28.77 -7.39
C SER A 133 -7.76 28.42 -7.19
N ALA A 134 -6.96 29.36 -6.65
CA ALA A 134 -5.56 29.10 -6.32
C ALA A 134 -5.41 28.04 -5.23
N PHE A 135 -6.28 28.06 -4.21
CA PHE A 135 -6.28 27.06 -3.16
C PHE A 135 -6.68 25.67 -3.69
N LYS A 136 -7.65 25.61 -4.59
CA LYS A 136 -8.02 24.35 -5.26
C LYS A 136 -6.85 23.78 -6.04
N ASN A 137 -6.13 24.61 -6.80
CA ASN A 137 -4.92 24.16 -7.49
C ASN A 137 -3.87 23.60 -6.51
N LEU A 138 -3.66 24.23 -5.36
CA LEU A 138 -2.78 23.70 -4.32
C LEU A 138 -3.26 22.32 -3.82
N LEU A 139 -4.57 22.16 -3.58
CA LEU A 139 -5.14 20.86 -3.17
C LEU A 139 -4.91 19.78 -4.23
N ASP A 140 -5.09 20.08 -5.50
CA ASP A 140 -4.89 19.15 -6.60
C ASP A 140 -3.40 18.71 -6.68
N GLN A 141 -2.46 19.64 -6.50
CA GLN A 141 -1.03 19.34 -6.43
C GLN A 141 -0.66 18.47 -5.21
N VAL A 142 -1.24 18.76 -4.05
CA VAL A 142 -1.04 17.95 -2.84
C VAL A 142 -1.62 16.54 -3.02
N GLN A 143 -2.80 16.42 -3.61
CA GLN A 143 -3.42 15.12 -3.89
C GLN A 143 -2.58 14.29 -4.87
N GLN A 144 -2.06 14.91 -5.92
CA GLN A 144 -1.19 14.27 -6.89
C GLN A 144 0.11 13.77 -6.23
N ALA A 145 0.76 14.62 -5.43
CA ALA A 145 1.97 14.23 -4.70
C ALA A 145 1.71 13.11 -3.68
N SER A 146 0.56 13.12 -2.98
CA SER A 146 0.17 12.04 -2.06
C SER A 146 0.00 10.71 -2.79
N THR A 147 -0.63 10.72 -3.97
CA THR A 147 -0.78 9.50 -4.78
C THR A 147 0.58 8.94 -5.23
N HIS A 148 1.53 9.81 -5.55
CA HIS A 148 2.89 9.40 -5.88
C HIS A 148 3.65 8.84 -4.67
N LEU A 149 3.41 9.36 -3.46
CA LEU A 149 3.99 8.79 -2.23
C LEU A 149 3.48 7.38 -1.95
N ASP A 150 2.18 7.13 -2.10
CA ASP A 150 1.61 5.80 -1.94
C ASP A 150 2.23 4.83 -2.97
N GLY A 151 2.42 5.29 -4.20
CA GLY A 151 3.12 4.54 -5.24
C GLY A 151 4.59 4.27 -4.91
N LEU A 152 5.27 5.22 -4.26
CA LEU A 152 6.67 5.08 -3.85
C LEU A 152 6.83 4.01 -2.76
N ASP A 153 5.92 3.94 -1.80
CA ASP A 153 5.93 2.89 -0.77
C ASP A 153 5.86 1.49 -1.41
N THR A 154 4.91 1.29 -2.32
CA THR A 154 4.76 0.03 -3.07
C THR A 154 6.01 -0.28 -3.91
N TYR A 155 6.59 0.72 -4.55
CA TYR A 155 7.81 0.58 -5.33
C TYR A 155 9.00 0.16 -4.47
N LEU A 156 9.20 0.81 -3.31
CA LEU A 156 10.28 0.47 -2.38
C LEU A 156 10.11 -0.94 -1.82
N GLN A 157 8.91 -1.32 -1.39
CA GLN A 157 8.61 -2.66 -0.91
C GLN A 157 8.94 -3.72 -1.99
N TYR A 158 8.54 -3.48 -3.24
CA TYR A 158 8.86 -4.35 -4.35
C TYR A 158 10.37 -4.52 -4.55
N HIS A 159 11.11 -3.41 -4.61
CA HIS A 159 12.55 -3.45 -4.84
C HIS A 159 13.33 -4.06 -3.69
N ILE A 160 12.95 -3.77 -2.44
CA ILE A 160 13.53 -4.42 -1.25
C ILE A 160 13.29 -5.93 -1.30
N ALA A 161 12.08 -6.36 -1.61
CA ALA A 161 11.76 -7.78 -1.73
C ALA A 161 12.58 -8.47 -2.82
N GLN A 162 12.78 -7.83 -3.99
CA GLN A 162 13.62 -8.36 -5.07
C GLN A 162 15.08 -8.46 -4.65
N GLU A 163 15.65 -7.45 -4.00
CA GLU A 163 17.02 -7.48 -3.52
C GLU A 163 17.25 -8.53 -2.44
N VAL A 164 16.31 -8.67 -1.51
CA VAL A 164 16.36 -9.73 -0.48
C VAL A 164 16.32 -11.11 -1.15
N LYS A 165 15.39 -11.32 -2.10
CA LYS A 165 15.28 -12.58 -2.84
C LYS A 165 16.57 -12.94 -3.55
N LYS A 166 17.29 -11.96 -4.10
CA LYS A 166 18.55 -12.15 -4.82
C LYS A 166 19.74 -12.40 -3.88
N ARG A 167 19.86 -11.61 -2.81
CA ARG A 167 21.05 -11.62 -1.95
C ARG A 167 20.99 -12.66 -0.83
N LEU A 168 19.81 -12.94 -0.29
CA LEU A 168 19.68 -13.85 0.86
C LEU A 168 20.22 -15.25 0.60
N PRO A 169 19.95 -15.93 -0.53
CA PRO A 169 20.52 -17.25 -0.80
C PRO A 169 22.05 -17.25 -0.82
N GLN A 170 22.65 -16.22 -1.42
CA GLN A 170 24.10 -16.08 -1.50
C GLN A 170 24.74 -15.85 -0.12
N MET A 171 24.08 -15.02 0.71
CA MET A 171 24.54 -14.78 2.09
C MET A 171 24.46 -16.02 2.93
N LEU A 172 23.38 -16.79 2.84
CA LEU A 172 23.20 -18.04 3.57
C LEU A 172 24.26 -19.06 3.12
N GLN A 173 24.45 -19.21 1.81
CA GLN A 173 25.47 -20.11 1.25
C GLN A 173 26.87 -19.75 1.72
N SER A 174 27.23 -18.46 1.75
CA SER A 174 28.56 -18.02 2.23
C SER A 174 28.81 -18.31 3.70
N LYS A 175 27.75 -18.44 4.50
CA LYS A 175 27.81 -18.81 5.92
C LYS A 175 27.65 -20.30 6.19
N GLY A 176 27.42 -21.11 5.16
CA GLY A 176 27.06 -22.52 5.33
C GLY A 176 25.68 -22.73 5.97
N GLU A 177 24.82 -21.72 5.90
CA GLU A 177 23.47 -21.73 6.45
C GLU A 177 22.44 -21.97 5.34
N THR A 178 21.30 -22.52 5.69
CA THR A 178 20.17 -22.69 4.78
C THR A 178 18.85 -22.52 5.54
N THR A 179 17.79 -22.16 4.83
CA THR A 179 16.43 -22.15 5.41
C THR A 179 15.77 -23.49 5.19
N PHE A 180 14.78 -23.83 6.03
CA PHE A 180 13.96 -25.02 5.85
C PHE A 180 13.32 -25.07 4.45
N SER A 181 12.77 -23.98 3.97
CA SER A 181 12.19 -23.88 2.62
C SER A 181 13.24 -24.14 1.53
N GLN A 182 14.48 -23.66 1.71
CA GLN A 182 15.57 -23.92 0.76
C GLN A 182 15.98 -25.38 0.76
N GLN A 183 16.03 -26.04 1.93
CA GLN A 183 16.32 -27.47 2.03
C GLN A 183 15.26 -28.29 1.30
N MET A 184 13.98 -28.01 1.55
CA MET A 184 12.86 -28.70 0.89
C MET A 184 12.89 -28.54 -0.62
N ARG A 185 13.19 -27.33 -1.10
CA ARG A 185 13.33 -27.06 -2.52
C ARG A 185 14.50 -27.79 -3.15
N THR A 186 15.67 -27.79 -2.51
CA THR A 186 16.85 -28.52 -2.99
C THR A 186 16.58 -30.01 -3.08
N LEU A 187 15.86 -30.57 -2.09
CA LEU A 187 15.47 -31.98 -2.09
C LEU A 187 14.48 -32.27 -3.23
N SER A 188 13.47 -31.44 -3.42
CA SER A 188 12.52 -31.56 -4.54
C SER A 188 13.21 -31.47 -5.90
N GLU A 189 14.14 -30.52 -6.10
CA GLU A 189 14.93 -30.38 -7.31
C GLU A 189 15.84 -31.63 -7.55
N ALA A 190 16.47 -32.15 -6.51
CA ALA A 190 17.29 -33.39 -6.61
C ALA A 190 16.45 -34.61 -7.01
N LEU A 191 15.22 -34.73 -6.50
CA LEU A 191 14.31 -35.79 -6.88
C LEU A 191 13.80 -35.68 -8.33
N GLN A 192 13.71 -34.46 -8.88
CA GLN A 192 13.31 -34.21 -10.27
C GLN A 192 14.49 -34.28 -11.26
N GLY A 193 15.72 -34.33 -10.77
CA GLY A 193 16.94 -34.42 -11.58
C GLY A 193 17.15 -35.80 -12.21
N GLU A 194 18.18 -35.91 -13.04
CA GLU A 194 18.52 -37.16 -13.77
C GLU A 194 18.70 -38.40 -12.87
N GLN A 195 19.21 -38.20 -11.66
CA GLN A 195 19.39 -39.28 -10.67
C GLN A 195 18.24 -39.37 -9.65
N GLY A 196 17.17 -38.62 -9.85
CA GLY A 196 16.06 -38.51 -8.91
C GLY A 196 15.41 -39.86 -8.60
N ASN A 197 15.23 -40.73 -9.59
CA ASN A 197 14.68 -42.06 -9.39
C ASN A 197 15.60 -42.97 -8.56
N GLN A 198 16.91 -42.85 -8.72
CA GLN A 198 17.88 -43.62 -7.94
C GLN A 198 17.90 -43.13 -6.49
N PHE A 199 17.88 -41.81 -6.31
CA PHE A 199 17.82 -41.19 -5.01
C PHE A 199 16.50 -41.55 -4.27
N ALA A 200 15.37 -41.44 -4.94
CA ALA A 200 14.08 -41.85 -4.38
C ALA A 200 14.06 -43.35 -4.00
N ALA A 201 14.63 -44.22 -4.85
CA ALA A 201 14.74 -45.66 -4.54
C ALA A 201 15.64 -45.94 -3.33
N PHE A 202 16.74 -45.18 -3.19
CA PHE A 202 17.63 -45.27 -2.03
C PHE A 202 16.91 -44.87 -0.73
N VAL A 203 16.20 -43.73 -0.74
CA VAL A 203 15.43 -43.24 0.41
C VAL A 203 14.33 -44.26 0.78
N HIS A 204 13.58 -44.74 -0.20
CA HIS A 204 12.52 -45.74 -0.01
C HIS A 204 13.06 -47.05 0.57
N ALA A 205 14.16 -47.57 0.06
CA ALA A 205 14.78 -48.82 0.59
C ALA A 205 15.19 -48.69 2.06
N ARG A 206 15.58 -47.46 2.46
CA ARG A 206 15.94 -47.17 3.85
C ARG A 206 14.74 -46.94 4.76
N TYR A 207 13.66 -46.36 4.20
CA TYR A 207 12.43 -46.01 4.89
C TYR A 207 11.21 -46.46 4.09
N PRO A 208 10.87 -47.75 4.11
CA PRO A 208 9.76 -48.27 3.29
C PRO A 208 8.37 -47.87 3.80
N LEU A 209 8.30 -47.39 5.03
CA LEU A 209 7.07 -46.88 5.67
C LEU A 209 7.25 -45.41 6.00
N ILE A 210 6.27 -44.60 5.64
CA ILE A 210 6.17 -43.21 6.09
C ILE A 210 4.81 -42.93 6.72
N LEU A 211 4.84 -42.13 7.80
CA LEU A 211 3.65 -41.57 8.44
C LEU A 211 3.76 -40.04 8.33
N VAL A 212 2.78 -39.41 7.72
CA VAL A 212 2.68 -37.96 7.61
C VAL A 212 1.49 -37.49 8.41
N ASP A 213 1.76 -36.74 9.47
CA ASP A 213 0.73 -36.12 10.28
C ASP A 213 0.48 -34.67 9.78
N GLU A 214 -0.70 -34.13 10.08
CA GLU A 214 -1.15 -32.81 9.66
C GLU A 214 -1.02 -32.57 8.13
N PHE A 215 -1.39 -33.61 7.36
CA PHE A 215 -1.19 -33.58 5.90
C PHE A 215 -1.86 -32.41 5.21
N GLN A 216 -2.95 -31.82 5.78
CA GLN A 216 -3.61 -30.64 5.26
C GLN A 216 -2.72 -29.37 5.21
N ASP A 217 -1.59 -29.38 5.92
CA ASP A 217 -0.63 -28.27 5.93
C ASP A 217 0.55 -28.50 4.97
N THR A 218 0.54 -29.62 4.26
CA THR A 218 1.55 -29.98 3.26
C THR A 218 1.42 -29.08 2.04
N ASN A 219 2.55 -28.55 1.54
CA ASN A 219 2.59 -27.79 0.32
C ASN A 219 2.85 -28.70 -0.90
N LEU A 220 2.65 -28.15 -2.12
CA LEU A 220 2.80 -28.90 -3.37
C LEU A 220 4.21 -29.52 -3.54
N ASP A 221 5.27 -28.82 -3.13
CA ASP A 221 6.64 -29.34 -3.23
C ASP A 221 6.84 -30.54 -2.32
N GLN A 222 6.31 -30.50 -1.10
CA GLN A 222 6.35 -31.61 -0.14
C GLN A 222 5.52 -32.80 -0.63
N ASP A 223 4.31 -32.56 -1.13
CA ASP A 223 3.45 -33.62 -1.68
C ASP A 223 4.13 -34.28 -2.89
N THR A 224 4.64 -33.51 -3.83
CA THR A 224 5.38 -34.05 -5.00
C THR A 224 6.57 -34.89 -4.57
N MET A 225 7.33 -34.46 -3.57
CA MET A 225 8.45 -35.19 -3.02
C MET A 225 8.02 -36.53 -2.39
N LEU A 226 6.94 -36.51 -1.57
CA LEU A 226 6.40 -37.69 -0.92
C LEU A 226 5.90 -38.67 -1.97
N ALA A 227 5.14 -38.20 -2.95
CA ALA A 227 4.61 -39.01 -4.04
C ALA A 227 5.72 -39.69 -4.86
N GLN A 228 6.79 -38.95 -5.17
CA GLN A 228 7.91 -39.46 -5.96
C GLN A 228 8.69 -40.58 -5.22
N ILE A 229 8.78 -40.52 -3.88
CA ILE A 229 9.48 -41.51 -3.08
C ILE A 229 8.57 -42.68 -2.76
N TRP A 230 7.33 -42.50 -2.32
CA TRP A 230 6.47 -43.55 -1.77
C TRP A 230 5.26 -43.91 -2.63
N GLN A 231 4.86 -43.11 -3.62
CA GLN A 231 3.74 -43.41 -4.52
C GLN A 231 4.17 -43.76 -5.94
N HIS A 232 5.46 -43.99 -6.20
CA HIS A 232 5.93 -44.33 -7.53
C HIS A 232 5.41 -45.72 -7.97
N PRO A 233 4.88 -45.87 -9.20
CA PRO A 233 4.23 -47.14 -9.65
C PRO A 233 5.09 -48.40 -9.55
N THR A 234 6.40 -48.30 -9.67
CA THR A 234 7.31 -49.44 -9.57
C THR A 234 7.59 -49.88 -8.14
N ARG A 235 7.10 -49.16 -7.13
CA ARG A 235 7.39 -49.40 -5.70
C ARG A 235 6.18 -49.81 -4.90
N LEU A 236 4.98 -49.80 -5.50
CA LEU A 236 3.70 -49.99 -4.83
C LEU A 236 3.47 -51.39 -4.19
N GLN A 237 4.33 -52.38 -4.42
CA GLN A 237 4.11 -53.71 -3.91
C GLN A 237 4.46 -53.91 -2.42
N ASN A 238 5.29 -53.05 -1.85
CA ASN A 238 5.73 -53.13 -0.44
C ASN A 238 5.72 -51.77 0.30
N ASP A 239 5.01 -50.80 -0.24
CA ASP A 239 5.05 -49.44 0.24
C ASP A 239 3.87 -49.14 1.15
N CYS A 240 4.11 -48.41 2.24
CA CYS A 240 3.05 -47.91 3.08
C CYS A 240 3.29 -46.41 3.34
N MET A 241 2.41 -45.59 2.79
CA MET A 241 2.31 -44.19 3.13
C MET A 241 1.00 -43.96 3.86
N ILE A 242 1.08 -43.56 5.12
CA ILE A 242 -0.07 -43.22 5.95
C ILE A 242 -0.14 -41.70 6.11
N MET A 243 -1.25 -41.12 5.70
CA MET A 243 -1.51 -39.71 5.83
C MET A 243 -2.63 -39.49 6.85
N VAL A 244 -2.37 -38.62 7.81
CA VAL A 244 -3.34 -38.24 8.86
C VAL A 244 -3.53 -36.72 8.76
N GLY A 245 -4.77 -36.25 8.79
CA GLY A 245 -5.07 -34.84 8.74
C GLY A 245 -6.57 -34.55 8.72
N ASP A 246 -6.92 -33.30 8.94
CA ASP A 246 -8.30 -32.81 8.88
C ASP A 246 -8.36 -31.55 8.01
N ARG A 247 -9.01 -31.59 6.86
CA ARG A 247 -9.19 -30.47 5.94
C ARG A 247 -9.78 -29.22 6.59
N LYS A 248 -10.61 -29.40 7.63
CA LYS A 248 -11.24 -28.28 8.35
C LYS A 248 -10.26 -27.53 9.24
N GLN A 249 -9.10 -28.13 9.55
CA GLN A 249 -8.06 -27.54 10.37
C GLN A 249 -6.95 -26.88 9.53
N SER A 250 -7.06 -26.89 8.21
CA SER A 250 -6.10 -26.23 7.32
C SER A 250 -6.14 -24.71 7.49
N ILE A 251 -5.17 -24.16 8.22
CA ILE A 251 -5.03 -22.71 8.49
C ILE A 251 -3.75 -22.11 7.88
N TYR A 252 -2.90 -22.92 7.27
CA TYR A 252 -1.58 -22.55 6.75
C TYR A 252 -1.54 -22.31 5.24
N GLY A 253 -2.67 -21.99 4.60
CA GLY A 253 -2.71 -21.61 3.18
C GLY A 253 -1.75 -20.47 2.82
N PHE A 254 -1.48 -19.56 3.77
CA PHE A 254 -0.49 -18.47 3.60
C PHE A 254 0.98 -18.97 3.59
N ARG A 255 1.25 -20.20 3.99
CA ARG A 255 2.56 -20.88 3.88
C ARG A 255 2.65 -21.80 2.67
N GLY A 256 1.63 -21.81 1.79
CA GLY A 256 1.56 -22.64 0.62
C GLY A 256 0.93 -24.02 0.88
N GLY A 257 0.32 -24.23 2.05
CA GLY A 257 -0.55 -25.41 2.29
C GLY A 257 -1.68 -25.40 1.26
N ASP A 258 -1.82 -26.47 0.51
CA ASP A 258 -2.83 -26.60 -0.53
C ASP A 258 -3.85 -27.65 -0.15
N MET A 259 -5.07 -27.21 0.16
CA MET A 259 -6.19 -28.10 0.46
C MET A 259 -6.56 -29.05 -0.69
N LEU A 260 -6.12 -28.73 -1.92
CA LEU A 260 -6.42 -29.57 -3.09
C LEU A 260 -5.52 -30.80 -3.18
N THR A 261 -4.36 -30.80 -2.49
CA THR A 261 -3.45 -31.95 -2.42
C THR A 261 -3.94 -33.03 -1.44
N PHE A 262 -4.81 -32.71 -0.53
CA PHE A 262 -5.44 -33.65 0.40
C PHE A 262 -6.73 -34.25 -0.22
#